data_90f7d8c0a062edbbdee4a7e6db9ec6ef
#
_entry.id   90f7d8c0a062edbbdee4a7e6db9ec6ef
#
_cell.length_a   1.000
_cell.length_b   1.000
_cell.length_c   1.000
_cell.angle_alpha   90.00
_cell.angle_beta   90.00
_cell.angle_gamma   90.00
#
_symmetry.space_group_name_H-M   'P 1'
#
loop_
_entity.id
_entity.type
_entity.pdbx_description
1 polymer ?
#
loop_
_entity_poly.entity_id
_entity_poly.type
_entity_poly.pdbx_seq_one_letter_code
_entity_poly.pdbx_strand_id
1 'polypeptide(L)'
;MTERMWNNHEMRSSYDVVIIGGGAHGLATAYYLAKNHGITNIAVIEQKFIGYGGSGRNTAILRSNYRTEEGILFYDQSLKLYEDLAQELDYNLMFSQQGHFTLGHSTASMQALTTRAAYNRALGVNSTILDPPEIKKMLPEIDISNHPRYPIMGALYHPPGGIIRHDAVVWSYARGADQRGVHIHQLTEVQDILVENGEVRGVKTNRGTIHCKQVVSCVAGWSSEICKMVGIKLPLVTHPLQALVTTDYKPWLHHVVVSSTLHIYLSQTDRGELVCGNGIDHYPHYGMRSTLGFLESYAAHLLELFPILHNVTVQRQWAGLCDMTPDYSPIISMVDDVDGFYINCGWGTW
;
A
#
# COMPACT_ATOMS: atom_id res chain seq x y z
N MET A 1 -1.85 27.18 20.50
CA MET A 1 -1.84 25.72 20.67
C MET A 1 -2.03 25.13 19.28
N THR A 2 -1.12 24.32 18.80
CA THR A 2 -1.31 23.60 17.55
C THR A 2 -2.47 22.62 17.74
N GLU A 3 -3.50 22.75 16.97
CA GLU A 3 -4.68 21.89 16.98
C GLU A 3 -4.24 20.46 16.70
N ARG A 4 -4.65 19.49 17.51
CA ARG A 4 -4.30 18.08 17.30
C ARG A 4 -5.07 17.54 16.09
N MET A 5 -4.44 16.66 15.34
CA MET A 5 -5.06 16.04 14.17
C MET A 5 -6.24 15.13 14.54
N TRP A 6 -6.18 14.46 15.69
CA TRP A 6 -7.24 13.67 16.32
C TRP A 6 -7.09 13.73 17.83
N ASN A 7 -8.17 13.44 18.55
CA ASN A 7 -8.21 13.52 20.02
C ASN A 7 -7.72 12.19 20.65
N ASN A 8 -7.22 12.31 21.88
CA ASN A 8 -7.04 11.14 22.73
C ASN A 8 -8.36 10.89 23.47
N HIS A 9 -8.96 9.74 23.24
CA HIS A 9 -10.18 9.31 23.91
C HIS A 9 -9.85 8.31 25.02
N GLU A 10 -10.64 8.36 26.11
CA GLU A 10 -10.66 7.26 27.07
C GLU A 10 -11.30 6.04 26.42
N MET A 11 -10.71 4.86 26.67
CA MET A 11 -11.21 3.61 26.12
C MET A 11 -12.48 3.20 26.84
N ARG A 12 -13.58 3.09 26.09
CA ARG A 12 -14.86 2.62 26.65
C ARG A 12 -14.83 1.11 26.84
N SER A 13 -15.67 0.60 27.73
CA SER A 13 -15.86 -0.83 27.95
C SER A 13 -16.59 -1.52 26.79
N SER A 14 -17.29 -0.76 25.92
CA SER A 14 -18.01 -1.33 24.76
C SER A 14 -18.09 -0.35 23.59
N TYR A 15 -18.11 -0.93 22.39
CA TYR A 15 -18.33 -0.26 21.12
C TYR A 15 -19.24 -1.15 20.23
N ASP A 16 -19.85 -0.57 19.19
CA ASP A 16 -20.61 -1.34 18.22
C ASP A 16 -19.66 -2.13 17.30
N VAL A 17 -18.58 -1.48 16.88
CA VAL A 17 -17.55 -2.05 16.00
C VAL A 17 -16.16 -1.80 16.59
N VAL A 18 -15.33 -2.83 16.59
CA VAL A 18 -13.88 -2.71 16.85
C VAL A 18 -13.14 -3.01 15.56
N ILE A 19 -12.31 -2.07 15.11
CA ILE A 19 -11.43 -2.25 13.95
C ILE A 19 -10.01 -2.46 14.47
N ILE A 20 -9.42 -3.60 14.14
CA ILE A 20 -8.04 -3.95 14.51
C ILE A 20 -7.12 -3.51 13.36
N GLY A 21 -6.20 -2.57 13.65
CA GLY A 21 -5.25 -2.00 12.71
C GLY A 21 -5.56 -0.55 12.35
N GLY A 22 -4.67 0.36 12.74
CA GLY A 22 -4.71 1.79 12.46
C GLY A 22 -3.95 2.20 11.19
N GLY A 23 -3.96 1.34 10.17
CA GLY A 23 -3.45 1.64 8.83
C GLY A 23 -4.49 2.33 7.95
N ALA A 24 -4.14 2.59 6.68
CA ALA A 24 -5.03 3.25 5.72
C ALA A 24 -6.39 2.51 5.61
N HIS A 25 -6.38 1.18 5.49
CA HIS A 25 -7.60 0.39 5.36
C HIS A 25 -8.48 0.46 6.61
N GLY A 26 -7.92 0.31 7.81
CA GLY A 26 -8.72 0.36 9.04
C GLY A 26 -9.30 1.74 9.29
N LEU A 27 -8.52 2.80 9.08
CA LEU A 27 -8.99 4.18 9.26
C LEU A 27 -9.98 4.61 8.18
N ALA A 28 -9.78 4.18 6.92
CA ALA A 28 -10.76 4.40 5.85
C ALA A 28 -12.07 3.67 6.14
N THR A 29 -12.00 2.41 6.60
CA THR A 29 -13.19 1.64 7.01
C THR A 29 -13.95 2.38 8.10
N ALA A 30 -13.26 2.83 9.16
CA ALA A 30 -13.88 3.60 10.23
C ALA A 30 -14.52 4.90 9.73
N TYR A 31 -13.81 5.64 8.88
CA TYR A 31 -14.30 6.88 8.29
C TYR A 31 -15.58 6.67 7.46
N TYR A 32 -15.57 5.70 6.55
CA TYR A 32 -16.72 5.45 5.67
C TYR A 32 -17.89 4.79 6.39
N LEU A 33 -17.69 3.96 7.41
CA LEU A 33 -18.77 3.48 8.26
C LEU A 33 -19.47 4.66 8.98
N ALA A 34 -18.69 5.60 9.50
CA ALA A 34 -19.25 6.77 10.15
C ALA A 34 -19.92 7.74 9.16
N LYS A 35 -19.26 8.01 8.00
CA LYS A 35 -19.76 8.95 7.00
C LYS A 35 -21.00 8.44 6.27
N ASN A 36 -20.97 7.22 5.78
CA ASN A 36 -21.97 6.71 4.85
C ASN A 36 -23.11 5.96 5.54
N HIS A 37 -22.85 5.41 6.74
CA HIS A 37 -23.80 4.56 7.44
C HIS A 37 -24.20 5.09 8.83
N GLY A 38 -23.60 6.19 9.29
CA GLY A 38 -23.90 6.77 10.61
C GLY A 38 -23.45 5.89 11.79
N ILE A 39 -22.60 4.89 11.55
CA ILE A 39 -22.05 4.03 12.60
C ILE A 39 -20.84 4.75 13.19
N THR A 40 -21.02 5.38 14.35
CA THR A 40 -20.00 6.24 14.97
C THR A 40 -19.39 5.69 16.25
N ASN A 41 -20.08 4.74 16.92
CA ASN A 41 -19.55 4.08 18.12
C ASN A 41 -18.51 3.02 17.75
N ILE A 42 -17.39 3.47 17.18
CA ILE A 42 -16.30 2.63 16.65
C ILE A 42 -15.03 2.88 17.45
N ALA A 43 -14.28 1.80 17.76
CA ALA A 43 -12.90 1.88 18.22
C ALA A 43 -11.96 1.36 17.13
N VAL A 44 -10.96 2.15 16.76
CA VAL A 44 -9.79 1.68 15.99
C VAL A 44 -8.67 1.37 16.97
N ILE A 45 -8.21 0.13 17.00
CA ILE A 45 -7.18 -0.37 17.91
C ILE A 45 -5.88 -0.59 17.14
N GLU A 46 -4.82 0.11 17.55
CA GLU A 46 -3.52 0.04 16.90
C GLU A 46 -2.43 -0.26 17.94
N GLN A 47 -1.67 -1.35 17.71
CA GLN A 47 -0.64 -1.80 18.64
C GLN A 47 0.53 -0.81 18.80
N LYS A 48 0.81 -0.02 17.79
CA LYS A 48 1.88 0.99 17.80
C LYS A 48 1.28 2.38 17.53
N PHE A 49 1.70 3.04 16.49
CA PHE A 49 1.16 4.31 16.02
C PHE A 49 0.39 4.09 14.73
N ILE A 50 -0.62 4.90 14.46
CA ILE A 50 -1.33 4.82 13.19
C ILE A 50 -0.35 4.90 12.02
N GLY A 51 -0.59 4.07 11.00
CA GLY A 51 0.30 3.97 9.84
C GLY A 51 1.61 3.22 10.09
N TYR A 52 1.88 2.69 11.28
CA TYR A 52 3.16 2.01 11.59
C TYR A 52 3.40 0.76 10.74
N GLY A 53 2.37 0.05 10.34
CA GLY A 53 2.44 -1.16 9.51
C GLY A 53 2.76 -0.88 8.03
N GLY A 54 2.11 -1.60 7.13
CA GLY A 54 2.28 -1.49 5.68
C GLY A 54 2.05 -0.08 5.14
N SER A 55 1.09 0.67 5.71
CA SER A 55 0.77 2.02 5.25
C SER A 55 1.93 3.01 5.36
N GLY A 56 2.74 2.95 6.43
CA GLY A 56 3.90 3.83 6.59
C GLY A 56 5.21 3.25 6.05
N ARG A 57 5.16 2.08 5.41
CA ARG A 57 6.33 1.39 4.86
C ARG A 57 6.27 1.18 3.35
N ASN A 58 5.15 1.51 2.72
CA ASN A 58 5.02 1.44 1.27
C ASN A 58 5.71 2.65 0.60
N THR A 59 5.85 2.58 -0.70
CA THR A 59 6.45 3.64 -1.54
C THR A 59 5.41 4.53 -2.20
N ALA A 60 4.14 4.35 -1.82
CA ALA A 60 3.00 5.20 -2.13
C ALA A 60 2.74 5.46 -3.62
N ILE A 61 2.96 4.45 -4.45
CA ILE A 61 2.67 4.48 -5.88
C ILE A 61 1.19 4.14 -6.10
N LEU A 62 0.46 5.01 -6.78
CA LEU A 62 -0.93 4.80 -7.20
C LEU A 62 -1.00 4.57 -8.70
N ARG A 63 -1.82 3.59 -9.11
CA ARG A 63 -2.05 3.27 -10.52
C ARG A 63 -3.31 2.43 -10.69
N SER A 64 -3.92 2.41 -11.88
CA SER A 64 -5.06 1.55 -12.21
C SER A 64 -4.81 0.58 -13.38
N ASN A 65 -3.62 0.57 -13.95
CA ASN A 65 -3.26 -0.27 -15.09
C ASN A 65 -2.97 -1.73 -14.70
N TYR A 66 -3.94 -2.43 -14.13
CA TYR A 66 -3.81 -3.83 -13.67
C TYR A 66 -3.99 -4.85 -14.80
N ARG A 67 -4.08 -6.15 -14.48
CA ARG A 67 -4.02 -7.27 -15.44
C ARG A 67 -5.36 -7.98 -15.66
N THR A 68 -6.22 -8.01 -14.65
CA THR A 68 -7.55 -8.62 -14.70
C THR A 68 -8.61 -7.54 -14.81
N GLU A 69 -9.77 -7.88 -15.36
CA GLU A 69 -10.90 -6.96 -15.47
C GLU A 69 -11.30 -6.40 -14.12
N GLU A 70 -11.51 -7.28 -13.15
CA GLU A 70 -11.88 -6.91 -11.78
C GLU A 70 -10.84 -5.98 -11.15
N GLY A 71 -9.56 -6.33 -11.30
CA GLY A 71 -8.46 -5.50 -10.79
C GLY A 71 -8.40 -4.13 -11.47
N ILE A 72 -8.58 -4.05 -12.78
CA ILE A 72 -8.58 -2.78 -13.51
C ILE A 72 -9.71 -1.89 -13.03
N LEU A 73 -10.95 -2.40 -12.99
CA LEU A 73 -12.14 -1.65 -12.59
C LEU A 73 -12.05 -1.22 -11.11
N PHE A 74 -11.62 -2.13 -10.23
CA PHE A 74 -11.48 -1.85 -8.80
C PHE A 74 -10.45 -0.75 -8.52
N TYR A 75 -9.26 -0.87 -9.11
CA TYR A 75 -8.20 0.13 -8.88
C TYR A 75 -8.41 1.44 -9.65
N ASP A 76 -9.16 1.43 -10.76
CA ASP A 76 -9.57 2.65 -11.43
C ASP A 76 -10.58 3.45 -10.58
N GLN A 77 -11.54 2.74 -9.99
CA GLN A 77 -12.44 3.36 -9.01
C GLN A 77 -11.68 3.88 -7.78
N SER A 78 -10.70 3.12 -7.28
CA SER A 78 -9.86 3.55 -6.17
C SER A 78 -9.05 4.81 -6.53
N LEU A 79 -8.47 4.88 -7.74
CA LEU A 79 -7.72 6.04 -8.19
C LEU A 79 -8.60 7.30 -8.25
N LYS A 80 -9.81 7.18 -8.79
CA LYS A 80 -10.82 8.27 -8.81
C LYS A 80 -11.18 8.75 -7.40
N LEU A 81 -11.32 7.83 -6.44
CA LEU A 81 -11.54 8.21 -5.04
C LEU A 81 -10.35 9.02 -4.47
N TYR A 82 -9.10 8.66 -4.83
CA TYR A 82 -7.93 9.44 -4.40
C TYR A 82 -7.85 10.82 -5.05
N GLU A 83 -8.35 11.00 -6.27
CA GLU A 83 -8.43 12.32 -6.93
C GLU A 83 -9.30 13.30 -6.15
N ASP A 84 -10.41 12.82 -5.59
CA ASP A 84 -11.37 13.64 -4.83
C ASP A 84 -11.05 13.71 -3.33
N LEU A 85 -10.25 12.79 -2.81
CA LEU A 85 -10.07 12.56 -1.38
C LEU A 85 -9.48 13.77 -0.63
N ALA A 86 -8.60 14.54 -1.27
CA ALA A 86 -8.02 15.73 -0.66
C ALA A 86 -9.08 16.80 -0.36
N GLN A 87 -10.05 16.97 -1.27
CA GLN A 87 -11.18 17.87 -1.10
C GLN A 87 -12.17 17.30 -0.07
N GLU A 88 -12.47 16.01 -0.15
CA GLU A 88 -13.40 15.34 0.77
C GLU A 88 -12.95 15.43 2.23
N LEU A 89 -11.66 15.24 2.48
CA LEU A 89 -11.09 15.25 3.83
C LEU A 89 -10.56 16.63 4.24
N ASP A 90 -10.65 17.65 3.36
CA ASP A 90 -10.06 18.97 3.58
C ASP A 90 -8.59 18.86 4.06
N TYR A 91 -7.80 18.05 3.35
CA TYR A 91 -6.42 17.76 3.71
C TYR A 91 -5.55 17.49 2.48
N ASN A 92 -4.43 18.18 2.34
CA ASN A 92 -3.52 17.97 1.23
C ASN A 92 -2.81 16.62 1.34
N LEU A 93 -3.16 15.70 0.47
CA LEU A 93 -2.57 14.35 0.39
C LEU A 93 -1.28 14.31 -0.42
N MET A 94 -0.87 15.44 -1.02
CA MET A 94 0.28 15.53 -1.93
C MET A 94 0.20 14.48 -3.05
N PHE A 95 -1.01 14.26 -3.59
CA PHE A 95 -1.20 13.36 -4.71
C PHE A 95 -0.71 14.03 -5.99
N SER A 96 0.23 13.39 -6.67
CA SER A 96 0.85 13.86 -7.89
C SER A 96 0.75 12.79 -8.96
N GLN A 97 -0.06 13.04 -10.00
CA GLN A 97 -0.20 12.16 -11.15
C GLN A 97 0.93 12.42 -12.14
N GLN A 98 2.05 11.78 -11.90
CA GLN A 98 3.30 11.96 -12.62
C GLN A 98 3.43 11.01 -13.84
N GLY A 99 2.49 10.08 -14.01
CA GLY A 99 2.61 8.98 -14.97
C GLY A 99 3.46 7.83 -14.43
N HIS A 100 3.17 6.63 -14.94
CA HIS A 100 3.78 5.39 -14.50
C HIS A 100 4.27 4.59 -15.70
N PHE A 101 5.56 4.26 -15.72
CA PHE A 101 6.19 3.38 -16.69
C PHE A 101 6.31 1.96 -16.15
N THR A 102 5.92 0.98 -16.97
CA THR A 102 6.29 -0.43 -16.77
C THR A 102 7.19 -0.83 -17.93
N LEU A 103 8.49 -1.01 -17.67
CA LEU A 103 9.49 -1.32 -18.67
C LEU A 103 9.41 -2.78 -19.13
N GLY A 104 9.58 -3.01 -20.41
CA GLY A 104 9.70 -4.33 -21.04
C GLY A 104 11.10 -4.56 -21.57
N HIS A 105 11.67 -5.74 -21.27
CA HIS A 105 13.06 -6.09 -21.59
C HIS A 105 13.19 -7.35 -22.47
N SER A 106 12.08 -7.87 -22.97
CA SER A 106 12.04 -9.03 -23.85
C SER A 106 10.80 -9.00 -24.74
N THR A 107 10.81 -9.74 -25.83
CA THR A 107 9.64 -9.89 -26.71
C THR A 107 8.42 -10.38 -25.93
N ALA A 108 8.59 -11.36 -25.03
CA ALA A 108 7.52 -11.89 -24.21
C ALA A 108 6.95 -10.83 -23.26
N SER A 109 7.82 -10.03 -22.59
CA SER A 109 7.36 -8.95 -21.73
C SER A 109 6.62 -7.86 -22.51
N MET A 110 7.10 -7.49 -23.70
CA MET A 110 6.42 -6.50 -24.55
C MET A 110 5.06 -6.99 -25.06
N GLN A 111 4.95 -8.26 -25.42
CA GLN A 111 3.68 -8.86 -25.79
C GLN A 111 2.67 -8.79 -24.62
N ALA A 112 3.10 -9.16 -23.40
CA ALA A 112 2.27 -9.07 -22.21
C ALA A 112 1.85 -7.63 -21.90
N LEU A 113 2.76 -6.65 -22.02
CA LEU A 113 2.46 -5.24 -21.82
C LEU A 113 1.50 -4.69 -22.88
N THR A 114 1.65 -5.11 -24.15
CA THR A 114 0.77 -4.71 -25.25
C THR A 114 -0.65 -5.24 -25.04
N THR A 115 -0.79 -6.51 -24.66
CA THR A 115 -2.08 -7.12 -24.31
C THR A 115 -2.72 -6.38 -23.13
N ARG A 116 -1.95 -6.13 -22.07
CA ARG A 116 -2.41 -5.37 -20.92
C ARG A 116 -2.86 -3.95 -21.27
N ALA A 117 -2.10 -3.23 -22.10
CA ALA A 117 -2.48 -1.89 -22.56
C ALA A 117 -3.78 -1.90 -23.37
N ALA A 118 -3.98 -2.90 -24.23
CA ALA A 118 -5.22 -3.07 -24.99
C ALA A 118 -6.41 -3.33 -24.07
N TYR A 119 -6.23 -4.20 -23.08
CA TYR A 119 -7.26 -4.51 -22.07
C TYR A 119 -7.63 -3.30 -21.22
N ASN A 120 -6.61 -2.56 -20.74
CA ASN A 120 -6.82 -1.33 -19.97
C ASN A 120 -7.66 -0.32 -20.78
N ARG A 121 -7.28 -0.08 -22.06
CA ARG A 121 -8.04 0.85 -22.92
C ARG A 121 -9.48 0.40 -23.19
N ALA A 122 -9.69 -0.90 -23.37
CA ALA A 122 -11.05 -1.46 -23.57
C ALA A 122 -11.95 -1.20 -22.35
N LEU A 123 -11.37 -1.12 -21.16
CA LEU A 123 -12.06 -0.81 -19.89
C LEU A 123 -11.98 0.67 -19.50
N GLY A 124 -11.55 1.55 -20.41
CA GLY A 124 -11.52 3.01 -20.20
C GLY A 124 -10.29 3.53 -19.45
N VAL A 125 -9.31 2.66 -19.14
CA VAL A 125 -8.08 3.06 -18.44
C VAL A 125 -6.99 3.44 -19.44
N ASN A 126 -6.50 4.68 -19.34
CA ASN A 126 -5.48 5.22 -20.25
C ASN A 126 -4.14 4.50 -20.06
N SER A 127 -3.74 3.77 -21.10
CA SER A 127 -2.47 3.04 -21.14
C SER A 127 -1.97 2.98 -22.58
N THR A 128 -0.72 3.34 -22.79
CA THR A 128 -0.08 3.43 -24.12
C THR A 128 1.23 2.64 -24.14
N ILE A 129 1.55 2.02 -25.27
CA ILE A 129 2.86 1.39 -25.47
C ILE A 129 3.77 2.44 -26.12
N LEU A 130 4.97 2.57 -25.55
CA LEU A 130 6.03 3.45 -26.03
C LEU A 130 7.23 2.65 -26.48
N ASP A 131 7.89 3.10 -27.56
CA ASP A 131 9.18 2.58 -28.01
C ASP A 131 10.36 3.21 -27.22
N PRO A 132 11.60 2.68 -27.33
CA PRO A 132 12.73 3.23 -26.61
C PRO A 132 13.04 4.71 -26.90
N PRO A 133 12.97 5.23 -28.14
CA PRO A 133 13.11 6.66 -28.42
C PRO A 133 12.07 7.53 -27.72
N GLU A 134 10.81 7.10 -27.66
CA GLU A 134 9.74 7.80 -26.96
C GLU A 134 9.99 7.82 -25.45
N ILE A 135 10.44 6.68 -24.88
CA ILE A 135 10.84 6.58 -23.48
C ILE A 135 11.98 7.56 -23.18
N LYS A 136 13.02 7.58 -24.01
CA LYS A 136 14.19 8.47 -23.85
C LYS A 136 13.83 9.94 -23.88
N LYS A 137 12.83 10.31 -24.68
CA LYS A 137 12.32 11.68 -24.75
C LYS A 137 11.65 12.10 -23.43
N MET A 138 10.95 11.18 -22.77
CA MET A 138 10.24 11.44 -21.51
C MET A 138 11.14 11.23 -20.28
N LEU A 139 12.11 10.34 -20.38
CA LEU A 139 13.07 9.99 -19.34
C LEU A 139 14.50 10.16 -19.90
N PRO A 140 15.03 11.40 -20.01
CA PRO A 140 16.31 11.65 -20.65
C PRO A 140 17.50 10.93 -20.02
N GLU A 141 17.42 10.61 -18.74
CA GLU A 141 18.51 9.99 -17.97
C GLU A 141 18.54 8.46 -18.05
N ILE A 142 17.48 7.84 -18.61
CA ILE A 142 17.42 6.37 -18.73
C ILE A 142 18.38 5.84 -19.80
N ASP A 143 19.04 4.73 -19.54
CA ASP A 143 19.86 4.06 -20.53
C ASP A 143 18.98 3.15 -21.42
N ILE A 144 18.85 3.51 -22.69
CA ILE A 144 18.15 2.71 -23.72
C ILE A 144 19.12 2.01 -24.69
N SER A 145 20.40 2.01 -24.37
CA SER A 145 21.42 1.34 -25.20
C SER A 145 21.34 -0.19 -25.08
N ASN A 146 22.18 -0.88 -25.85
CA ASN A 146 22.33 -2.33 -25.74
C ASN A 146 23.42 -2.76 -24.73
N HIS A 147 23.95 -1.81 -23.92
CA HIS A 147 24.95 -2.11 -22.89
C HIS A 147 24.38 -2.80 -21.65
N PRO A 148 23.20 -2.41 -21.12
CA PRO A 148 22.58 -3.12 -20.02
C PRO A 148 22.38 -4.60 -20.30
N ARG A 149 22.50 -5.43 -19.27
CA ARG A 149 22.26 -6.89 -19.38
C ARG A 149 20.87 -7.22 -19.91
N TYR A 150 19.89 -6.37 -19.59
CA TYR A 150 18.51 -6.45 -20.06
C TYR A 150 18.11 -5.14 -20.73
N PRO A 151 18.44 -4.94 -22.04
CA PRO A 151 18.08 -3.71 -22.75
C PRO A 151 16.57 -3.45 -22.74
N ILE A 152 16.19 -2.17 -22.73
CA ILE A 152 14.79 -1.76 -22.78
C ILE A 152 14.28 -1.91 -24.22
N MET A 153 13.25 -2.72 -24.41
CA MET A 153 12.56 -2.93 -25.70
C MET A 153 11.34 -2.03 -25.88
N GLY A 154 10.83 -1.45 -24.80
CA GLY A 154 9.67 -0.57 -24.77
C GLY A 154 9.09 -0.45 -23.36
N ALA A 155 7.97 0.22 -23.26
CA ALA A 155 7.25 0.36 -21.99
C ALA A 155 5.73 0.46 -22.20
N LEU A 156 4.98 0.08 -21.17
CA LEU A 156 3.61 0.52 -20.98
C LEU A 156 3.64 1.79 -20.14
N TYR A 157 3.12 2.87 -20.68
CA TYR A 157 2.95 4.15 -19.98
C TYR A 157 1.49 4.35 -19.58
N HIS A 158 1.28 4.71 -18.33
CA HIS A 158 -0.03 4.97 -17.72
C HIS A 158 -0.06 6.38 -17.12
N PRO A 159 -0.58 7.39 -17.87
CA PRO A 159 -0.57 8.79 -17.45
C PRO A 159 -1.24 9.07 -16.10
N PRO A 160 -2.39 8.43 -15.74
CA PRO A 160 -3.05 8.70 -14.47
C PRO A 160 -2.29 8.20 -13.24
N GLY A 161 -1.29 7.33 -13.43
CA GLY A 161 -0.47 6.83 -12.33
C GLY A 161 0.38 7.92 -11.69
N GLY A 162 0.73 7.75 -10.42
CA GLY A 162 1.51 8.74 -9.70
C GLY A 162 1.91 8.31 -8.30
N ILE A 163 2.24 9.28 -7.48
CA ILE A 163 2.61 9.10 -6.08
C ILE A 163 1.71 9.91 -5.17
N ILE A 164 1.55 9.44 -3.93
CA ILE A 164 0.80 10.13 -2.88
C ILE A 164 1.62 10.12 -1.59
N ARG A 165 1.30 10.97 -0.64
CA ARG A 165 1.92 10.92 0.68
C ARG A 165 1.14 9.97 1.60
N HIS A 166 1.67 8.77 1.83
CA HIS A 166 0.99 7.72 2.59
C HIS A 166 0.62 8.10 4.03
N ASP A 167 1.48 8.86 4.73
CA ASP A 167 1.20 9.37 6.08
C ASP A 167 0.08 10.42 6.05
N ALA A 168 0.04 11.30 5.05
CA ALA A 168 -1.05 12.25 4.87
C ALA A 168 -2.40 11.56 4.66
N VAL A 169 -2.44 10.44 3.90
CA VAL A 169 -3.64 9.61 3.74
C VAL A 169 -4.11 9.05 5.09
N VAL A 170 -3.20 8.45 5.84
CA VAL A 170 -3.52 7.87 7.16
C VAL A 170 -4.01 8.94 8.14
N TRP A 171 -3.32 10.07 8.21
CA TRP A 171 -3.66 11.16 9.13
C TRP A 171 -4.97 11.85 8.77
N SER A 172 -5.25 12.03 7.48
CA SER A 172 -6.50 12.64 7.04
C SER A 172 -7.71 11.76 7.33
N TYR A 173 -7.61 10.43 7.11
CA TYR A 173 -8.65 9.50 7.52
C TYR A 173 -8.81 9.45 9.04
N ALA A 174 -7.72 9.47 9.82
CA ALA A 174 -7.78 9.51 11.27
C ALA A 174 -8.52 10.76 11.76
N ARG A 175 -8.17 11.94 11.22
CA ARG A 175 -8.85 13.20 11.53
C ARG A 175 -10.33 13.14 11.16
N GLY A 176 -10.63 12.70 9.94
CA GLY A 176 -12.01 12.62 9.44
C GLY A 176 -12.88 11.63 10.22
N ALA A 177 -12.30 10.51 10.69
CA ALA A 177 -12.99 9.54 11.54
C ALA A 177 -13.22 10.09 12.95
N ASP A 178 -12.20 10.67 13.58
CA ASP A 178 -12.29 11.30 14.91
C ASP A 178 -13.35 12.40 14.96
N GLN A 179 -13.40 13.28 13.97
CA GLN A 179 -14.42 14.33 13.83
C GLN A 179 -15.87 13.78 13.75
N ARG A 180 -16.02 12.49 13.41
CA ARG A 180 -17.30 11.77 13.35
C ARG A 180 -17.59 10.91 14.58
N GLY A 181 -16.76 11.03 15.62
CA GLY A 181 -16.95 10.34 16.90
C GLY A 181 -16.29 8.97 17.00
N VAL A 182 -15.46 8.58 16.03
CA VAL A 182 -14.64 7.35 16.10
C VAL A 182 -13.52 7.55 17.11
N HIS A 183 -13.29 6.60 17.99
CA HIS A 183 -12.18 6.60 18.93
C HIS A 183 -10.97 5.85 18.37
N ILE A 184 -9.79 6.48 18.38
CA ILE A 184 -8.54 5.89 17.91
C ILE A 184 -7.63 5.64 19.12
N HIS A 185 -7.30 4.36 19.36
CA HIS A 185 -6.50 3.92 20.50
C HIS A 185 -5.17 3.36 20.00
N GLN A 186 -4.14 4.20 19.99
CA GLN A 186 -2.77 3.80 19.70
C GLN A 186 -2.13 3.12 20.93
N LEU A 187 -1.02 2.41 20.73
CA LEU A 187 -0.29 1.65 21.77
C LEU A 187 -1.21 0.66 22.51
N THR A 188 -2.20 0.14 21.78
CA THR A 188 -3.20 -0.80 22.28
C THR A 188 -3.16 -2.05 21.41
N GLU A 189 -2.64 -3.15 21.97
CA GLU A 189 -2.45 -4.41 21.28
C GLU A 189 -3.62 -5.34 21.59
N VAL A 190 -4.26 -5.86 20.54
CA VAL A 190 -5.24 -6.94 20.67
C VAL A 190 -4.50 -8.24 20.93
N GLN A 191 -4.81 -8.91 22.04
CA GLN A 191 -4.20 -10.14 22.48
C GLN A 191 -5.09 -11.36 22.24
N ASP A 192 -6.41 -11.14 22.13
CA ASP A 192 -7.39 -12.20 21.88
C ASP A 192 -8.69 -11.63 21.36
N ILE A 193 -9.48 -12.43 20.67
CA ILE A 193 -10.84 -12.13 20.23
C ILE A 193 -11.79 -13.05 20.97
N LEU A 194 -12.73 -12.48 21.69
CA LEU A 194 -13.69 -13.22 22.50
C LEU A 194 -14.83 -13.72 21.60
N VAL A 195 -14.96 -15.04 21.46
CA VAL A 195 -16.02 -15.70 20.70
C VAL A 195 -16.79 -16.61 21.63
N GLU A 196 -18.12 -16.50 21.64
CA GLU A 196 -19.03 -17.36 22.40
C GLU A 196 -20.15 -17.86 21.48
N ASN A 197 -20.35 -19.17 21.43
CA ASN A 197 -21.36 -19.82 20.57
C ASN A 197 -21.26 -19.44 19.08
N GLY A 198 -20.02 -19.25 18.56
CA GLY A 198 -19.78 -18.86 17.18
C GLY A 198 -19.96 -17.37 16.88
N GLU A 199 -20.20 -16.52 17.87
CA GLU A 199 -20.40 -15.08 17.73
C GLU A 199 -19.30 -14.29 18.43
N VAL A 200 -18.85 -13.17 17.84
CA VAL A 200 -17.96 -12.21 18.48
C VAL A 200 -18.64 -11.55 19.68
N ARG A 201 -17.91 -11.48 20.81
CA ARG A 201 -18.35 -10.76 22.03
C ARG A 201 -17.43 -9.58 22.38
N GLY A 202 -16.25 -9.52 21.79
CA GLY A 202 -15.31 -8.45 22.08
C GLY A 202 -13.88 -8.81 21.77
N VAL A 203 -12.97 -7.96 22.21
CA VAL A 203 -11.53 -8.16 22.12
C VAL A 203 -10.85 -7.96 23.49
N LYS A 204 -9.83 -8.75 23.76
CA LYS A 204 -8.94 -8.56 24.91
C LYS A 204 -7.70 -7.80 24.43
N THR A 205 -7.38 -6.72 25.13
CA THR A 205 -6.22 -5.90 24.82
C THR A 205 -5.25 -5.82 25.99
N ASN A 206 -4.03 -5.33 25.76
CA ASN A 206 -3.08 -5.00 26.83
C ASN A 206 -3.55 -3.88 27.78
N ARG A 207 -4.69 -3.22 27.46
CA ARG A 207 -5.29 -2.14 28.27
C ARG A 207 -6.66 -2.47 28.85
N GLY A 208 -7.10 -3.73 28.69
CA GLY A 208 -8.40 -4.22 29.18
C GLY A 208 -9.25 -4.83 28.08
N THR A 209 -10.43 -5.29 28.46
CA THR A 209 -11.40 -5.91 27.56
C THR A 209 -12.36 -4.88 27.01
N ILE A 210 -12.65 -4.98 25.71
CA ILE A 210 -13.63 -4.18 25.00
C ILE A 210 -14.71 -5.11 24.48
N HIS A 211 -15.97 -4.90 24.89
CA HIS A 211 -17.10 -5.65 24.36
C HIS A 211 -17.55 -5.04 23.02
N CYS A 212 -17.86 -5.89 22.05
CA CYS A 212 -18.44 -5.48 20.77
C CYS A 212 -19.16 -6.65 20.12
N LYS A 213 -20.00 -6.33 19.15
CA LYS A 213 -20.69 -7.34 18.34
C LYS A 213 -20.00 -7.59 16.99
N GLN A 214 -19.12 -6.68 16.58
CA GLN A 214 -18.44 -6.74 15.30
C GLN A 214 -16.97 -6.38 15.45
N VAL A 215 -16.12 -7.20 14.84
CA VAL A 215 -14.67 -6.98 14.74
C VAL A 215 -14.27 -7.00 13.27
N VAL A 216 -13.56 -5.98 12.83
CA VAL A 216 -12.99 -5.89 11.49
C VAL A 216 -11.47 -5.95 11.58
N SER A 217 -10.85 -6.98 11.02
CA SER A 217 -9.40 -7.13 10.99
C SER A 217 -8.82 -6.46 9.74
N CYS A 218 -7.99 -5.41 9.94
CA CYS A 218 -7.30 -4.65 8.89
C CYS A 218 -5.79 -4.57 9.18
N VAL A 219 -5.16 -5.71 9.46
CA VAL A 219 -3.79 -5.78 10.01
C VAL A 219 -2.74 -6.23 8.99
N ALA A 220 -3.09 -6.31 7.71
CA ALA A 220 -2.19 -6.67 6.59
C ALA A 220 -1.35 -7.92 6.92
N GLY A 221 -0.04 -7.85 6.88
CA GLY A 221 0.84 -8.99 7.12
C GLY A 221 0.62 -9.77 8.43
N TRP A 222 -0.14 -9.23 9.38
CA TRP A 222 -0.48 -9.89 10.65
C TRP A 222 -1.83 -10.62 10.60
N SER A 223 -2.52 -10.65 9.45
CA SER A 223 -3.88 -11.19 9.33
C SER A 223 -3.99 -12.64 9.74
N SER A 224 -3.01 -13.48 9.39
CA SER A 224 -3.00 -14.88 9.81
C SER A 224 -2.92 -15.04 11.34
N GLU A 225 -2.22 -14.14 12.03
CA GLU A 225 -2.10 -14.20 13.50
C GLU A 225 -3.42 -13.79 14.19
N ILE A 226 -4.08 -12.77 13.68
CA ILE A 226 -5.40 -12.36 14.20
C ILE A 226 -6.46 -13.44 13.92
N CYS A 227 -6.48 -14.00 12.71
CA CYS A 227 -7.45 -15.05 12.36
C CYS A 227 -7.27 -16.34 13.17
N LYS A 228 -6.05 -16.67 13.61
CA LYS A 228 -5.81 -17.80 14.53
C LYS A 228 -6.54 -17.62 15.86
N MET A 229 -6.74 -16.39 16.35
CA MET A 229 -7.43 -16.12 17.61
C MET A 229 -8.90 -16.57 17.57
N VAL A 230 -9.48 -16.66 16.36
CA VAL A 230 -10.85 -17.13 16.13
C VAL A 230 -10.89 -18.52 15.46
N GLY A 231 -9.76 -19.22 15.42
CA GLY A 231 -9.68 -20.59 14.85
C GLY A 231 -9.65 -20.66 13.33
N ILE A 232 -9.51 -19.54 12.63
CA ILE A 232 -9.52 -19.47 11.16
C ILE A 232 -8.11 -19.54 10.60
N LYS A 233 -7.93 -20.37 9.57
CA LYS A 233 -6.69 -20.47 8.80
C LYS A 233 -6.86 -19.82 7.44
N LEU A 234 -6.17 -18.71 7.21
CA LEU A 234 -6.15 -18.04 5.91
C LEU A 234 -5.16 -18.70 4.94
N PRO A 235 -5.46 -18.77 3.65
CA PRO A 235 -4.50 -19.14 2.59
C PRO A 235 -3.56 -17.96 2.28
N LEU A 236 -2.86 -17.48 3.30
CA LEU A 236 -2.11 -16.24 3.23
C LEU A 236 -0.71 -16.46 3.83
N VAL A 237 0.30 -15.95 3.12
CA VAL A 237 1.70 -16.01 3.53
C VAL A 237 2.27 -14.60 3.60
N THR A 238 2.97 -14.27 4.69
CA THR A 238 3.54 -12.94 4.89
C THR A 238 5.00 -12.91 4.45
N HIS A 239 5.30 -12.00 3.50
CA HIS A 239 6.64 -11.75 3.01
C HIS A 239 7.03 -10.28 3.25
N PRO A 240 8.28 -10.00 3.67
CA PRO A 240 8.81 -8.65 3.65
C PRO A 240 8.99 -8.15 2.21
N LEU A 241 8.78 -6.85 2.04
CA LEU A 241 9.17 -6.10 0.86
C LEU A 241 10.06 -4.95 1.29
N GLN A 242 11.27 -4.93 0.74
CA GLN A 242 12.29 -3.98 1.14
C GLN A 242 12.27 -2.73 0.28
N ALA A 243 12.57 -1.60 0.91
CA ALA A 243 12.64 -0.31 0.26
C ALA A 243 13.78 0.53 0.85
N LEU A 244 14.17 1.55 0.11
CA LEU A 244 15.17 2.54 0.54
C LEU A 244 14.77 3.94 0.08
N VAL A 245 15.34 4.94 0.73
CA VAL A 245 15.30 6.32 0.30
C VAL A 245 16.72 6.87 0.26
N THR A 246 17.00 7.68 -0.77
CA THR A 246 18.30 8.32 -0.93
C THR A 246 18.34 9.66 -0.20
N THR A 247 19.53 10.25 -0.09
CA THR A 247 19.65 11.70 0.14
C THR A 247 19.01 12.45 -1.03
N ASP A 248 18.69 13.70 -0.81
CA ASP A 248 18.15 14.58 -1.84
C ASP A 248 19.11 14.70 -3.04
N TYR A 249 18.53 14.68 -4.21
CA TYR A 249 19.19 14.90 -5.49
C TYR A 249 18.39 15.94 -6.27
N LYS A 250 19.02 16.69 -7.17
CA LYS A 250 18.26 17.63 -8.00
C LYS A 250 17.09 16.92 -8.67
N PRO A 251 15.83 17.38 -8.52
CA PRO A 251 14.67 16.73 -9.14
C PRO A 251 14.83 16.66 -10.67
N TRP A 252 14.70 15.48 -11.23
CA TRP A 252 14.75 15.19 -12.66
C TRP A 252 13.81 14.08 -13.08
N LEU A 253 13.51 13.13 -12.17
CA LEU A 253 12.65 11.99 -12.46
C LEU A 253 11.19 12.37 -12.14
N HIS A 254 10.45 12.78 -13.18
CA HIS A 254 9.06 13.22 -13.06
C HIS A 254 8.05 12.08 -13.21
N HIS A 255 8.50 10.85 -13.29
CA HIS A 255 7.64 9.69 -13.51
C HIS A 255 7.98 8.54 -12.56
N VAL A 256 6.98 7.71 -12.26
CA VAL A 256 7.23 6.43 -11.60
C VAL A 256 7.76 5.45 -12.65
N VAL A 257 8.86 4.76 -12.35
CA VAL A 257 9.46 3.76 -13.22
C VAL A 257 9.49 2.41 -12.53
N VAL A 258 9.00 1.39 -13.22
CA VAL A 258 8.95 -0.01 -12.73
C VAL A 258 9.53 -0.94 -13.78
N SER A 259 10.41 -1.84 -13.35
CA SER A 259 10.88 -2.97 -14.16
C SER A 259 10.62 -4.28 -13.42
N SER A 260 9.71 -5.09 -13.95
CA SER A 260 9.44 -6.42 -13.39
C SER A 260 10.59 -7.39 -13.63
N THR A 261 11.35 -7.23 -14.73
CA THR A 261 12.51 -8.07 -15.06
C THR A 261 13.66 -7.85 -14.09
N LEU A 262 13.90 -6.59 -13.74
CA LEU A 262 14.94 -6.20 -12.78
C LEU A 262 14.44 -6.18 -11.33
N HIS A 263 13.16 -6.44 -11.11
CA HIS A 263 12.50 -6.37 -9.81
C HIS A 263 12.74 -5.05 -9.07
N ILE A 264 12.72 -3.92 -9.80
CA ILE A 264 12.89 -2.60 -9.20
C ILE A 264 11.75 -1.67 -9.55
N TYR A 265 11.49 -0.75 -8.66
CA TYR A 265 10.66 0.42 -8.91
C TYR A 265 11.25 1.63 -8.19
N LEU A 266 11.03 2.81 -8.75
CA LEU A 266 11.49 4.07 -8.19
C LEU A 266 10.59 5.22 -8.59
N SER A 267 10.57 6.22 -7.72
CA SER A 267 9.99 7.54 -7.94
C SER A 267 10.86 8.58 -7.26
N GLN A 268 10.72 9.85 -7.63
CA GLN A 268 11.42 10.94 -6.96
C GLN A 268 10.41 11.87 -6.29
N THR A 269 10.72 12.30 -5.07
CA THR A 269 9.91 13.28 -4.36
C THR A 269 10.22 14.69 -4.88
N ASP A 270 9.30 15.64 -4.63
CA ASP A 270 9.52 17.06 -4.99
C ASP A 270 10.73 17.69 -4.29
N ARG A 271 11.19 17.12 -3.17
CA ARG A 271 12.41 17.55 -2.46
C ARG A 271 13.68 16.94 -3.02
N GLY A 272 13.55 15.93 -3.90
CA GLY A 272 14.68 15.31 -4.60
C GLY A 272 15.08 13.93 -4.13
N GLU A 273 14.54 13.40 -3.02
CA GLU A 273 14.87 12.05 -2.59
C GLU A 273 14.24 11.01 -3.56
N LEU A 274 15.02 10.01 -3.93
CA LEU A 274 14.51 8.85 -4.65
C LEU A 274 13.96 7.84 -3.65
N VAL A 275 12.70 7.44 -3.85
CA VAL A 275 12.03 6.36 -3.11
C VAL A 275 12.05 5.12 -3.97
N CYS A 276 12.69 4.08 -3.47
CA CYS A 276 13.13 2.94 -4.23
C CYS A 276 12.68 1.64 -3.55
N GLY A 277 12.33 0.63 -4.32
CA GLY A 277 12.02 -0.69 -3.78
C GLY A 277 12.25 -1.81 -4.78
N ASN A 278 12.19 -3.03 -4.24
CA ASN A 278 12.43 -4.27 -4.96
C ASN A 278 11.18 -5.17 -4.95
N GLY A 279 11.30 -6.38 -5.44
CA GLY A 279 10.34 -7.45 -5.23
C GLY A 279 10.26 -7.91 -3.77
N ILE A 280 9.30 -8.79 -3.48
CA ILE A 280 9.16 -9.41 -2.16
C ILE A 280 10.34 -10.33 -1.85
N ASP A 281 10.69 -10.46 -0.58
CA ASP A 281 11.71 -11.43 -0.13
C ASP A 281 11.27 -12.86 -0.46
N HIS A 282 12.22 -13.72 -0.83
CA HIS A 282 11.94 -15.09 -1.26
C HIS A 282 11.38 -15.98 -0.15
N TYR A 283 11.70 -15.67 1.12
CA TYR A 283 11.28 -16.45 2.28
C TYR A 283 10.26 -15.69 3.12
N PRO A 284 9.18 -16.35 3.56
CA PRO A 284 8.19 -15.75 4.42
C PRO A 284 8.76 -15.52 5.84
N HIS A 285 8.63 -14.31 6.35
CA HIS A 285 8.96 -13.96 7.73
C HIS A 285 8.36 -12.59 8.12
N TYR A 286 8.39 -12.27 9.43
CA TYR A 286 7.85 -11.01 9.97
C TYR A 286 8.93 -9.95 10.25
N GLY A 287 10.14 -10.12 9.76
CA GLY A 287 11.22 -9.14 9.91
C GLY A 287 10.96 -7.87 9.08
N MET A 288 11.01 -6.71 9.73
CA MET A 288 10.82 -5.40 9.07
C MET A 288 12.15 -4.64 8.90
N ARG A 289 13.26 -5.36 8.84
CA ARG A 289 14.60 -4.80 8.60
C ARG A 289 15.04 -5.12 7.18
N SER A 290 15.68 -4.15 6.55
CA SER A 290 16.32 -4.35 5.25
C SER A 290 17.67 -5.05 5.40
N THR A 291 18.16 -5.62 4.30
CA THR A 291 19.40 -6.42 4.23
C THR A 291 20.41 -5.78 3.30
N LEU A 292 21.70 -6.13 3.48
CA LEU A 292 22.75 -5.71 2.55
C LEU A 292 22.55 -6.32 1.16
N GLY A 293 22.12 -7.57 1.08
CA GLY A 293 21.85 -8.23 -0.21
C GLY A 293 20.77 -7.54 -1.04
N PHE A 294 19.75 -6.96 -0.38
CA PHE A 294 18.79 -6.10 -1.07
C PHE A 294 19.48 -4.86 -1.66
N LEU A 295 20.31 -4.17 -0.87
CA LEU A 295 20.99 -2.96 -1.34
C LEU A 295 21.91 -3.25 -2.52
N GLU A 296 22.71 -4.31 -2.46
CA GLU A 296 23.63 -4.70 -3.52
C GLU A 296 22.88 -5.03 -4.82
N SER A 297 21.84 -5.86 -4.74
CA SER A 297 21.03 -6.22 -5.90
C SER A 297 20.30 -5.03 -6.49
N TYR A 298 19.69 -4.20 -5.64
CA TYR A 298 18.96 -3.02 -6.07
C TYR A 298 19.88 -2.00 -6.75
N ALA A 299 21.03 -1.71 -6.15
CA ALA A 299 21.99 -0.75 -6.68
C ALA A 299 22.52 -1.21 -8.07
N ALA A 300 22.84 -2.49 -8.23
CA ALA A 300 23.27 -3.04 -9.51
C ALA A 300 22.23 -2.80 -10.61
N HIS A 301 20.97 -3.14 -10.36
CA HIS A 301 19.89 -2.98 -11.33
C HIS A 301 19.53 -1.50 -11.58
N LEU A 302 19.58 -0.67 -10.54
CA LEU A 302 19.32 0.77 -10.66
C LEU A 302 20.33 1.44 -11.59
N LEU A 303 21.61 1.10 -11.45
CA LEU A 303 22.69 1.65 -12.27
C LEU A 303 22.66 1.15 -13.72
N GLU A 304 22.08 -0.03 -13.99
CA GLU A 304 21.81 -0.47 -15.36
C GLU A 304 20.78 0.44 -16.06
N LEU A 305 19.78 0.92 -15.35
CA LEU A 305 18.75 1.81 -15.91
C LEU A 305 19.15 3.29 -15.88
N PHE A 306 19.81 3.72 -14.82
CA PHE A 306 20.14 5.12 -14.58
C PHE A 306 21.60 5.29 -14.13
N PRO A 307 22.57 5.22 -15.06
CA PRO A 307 24.01 5.37 -14.74
C PRO A 307 24.34 6.68 -14.01
N ILE A 308 23.55 7.74 -14.21
CA ILE A 308 23.70 9.02 -13.56
C ILE A 308 23.69 8.93 -12.01
N LEU A 309 23.08 7.87 -11.46
CA LEU A 309 22.92 7.66 -10.02
C LEU A 309 24.13 7.00 -9.33
N HIS A 310 25.26 6.85 -10.02
CA HIS A 310 26.45 6.18 -9.47
C HIS A 310 27.03 6.79 -8.19
N ASN A 311 26.73 8.05 -7.88
CA ASN A 311 27.19 8.77 -6.68
C ASN A 311 26.06 9.03 -5.66
N VAL A 312 24.87 8.47 -5.86
CA VAL A 312 23.77 8.72 -4.93
C VAL A 312 24.01 7.98 -3.60
N THR A 313 23.68 8.63 -2.49
CA THR A 313 23.85 8.07 -1.14
C THR A 313 22.52 7.59 -0.59
N VAL A 314 22.48 6.39 -0.03
CA VAL A 314 21.31 5.84 0.66
C VAL A 314 21.21 6.47 2.05
N GLN A 315 20.08 7.08 2.37
CA GLN A 315 19.80 7.70 3.65
C GLN A 315 19.15 6.72 4.63
N ARG A 316 18.22 5.88 4.15
CA ARG A 316 17.46 4.94 4.97
C ARG A 316 17.05 3.72 4.17
N GLN A 317 16.98 2.59 4.86
CA GLN A 317 16.40 1.34 4.36
C GLN A 317 15.40 0.78 5.37
N TRP A 318 14.37 0.09 4.89
CA TRP A 318 13.36 -0.58 5.73
C TRP A 318 12.71 -1.74 4.98
N ALA A 319 11.85 -2.49 5.67
CA ALA A 319 10.94 -3.44 5.05
C ALA A 319 9.52 -3.25 5.57
N GLY A 320 8.53 -3.48 4.71
CA GLY A 320 7.11 -3.61 5.03
C GLY A 320 6.67 -5.06 4.88
N LEU A 321 5.58 -5.44 5.51
CA LEU A 321 5.02 -6.78 5.42
C LEU A 321 3.88 -6.82 4.40
N CYS A 322 4.02 -7.70 3.42
CA CYS A 322 3.02 -7.98 2.39
C CYS A 322 2.32 -9.29 2.70
N ASP A 323 1.02 -9.26 2.76
CA ASP A 323 0.12 -10.40 2.96
C ASP A 323 -0.27 -10.99 1.61
N MET A 324 0.45 -12.02 1.19
CA MET A 324 0.35 -12.62 -0.13
C MET A 324 -0.68 -13.76 -0.14
N THR A 325 -1.70 -13.64 -0.98
CA THR A 325 -2.64 -14.72 -1.34
C THR A 325 -2.12 -15.52 -2.53
N PRO A 326 -2.58 -16.78 -2.75
CA PRO A 326 -2.12 -17.61 -3.87
C PRO A 326 -2.40 -17.01 -5.25
N ASP A 327 -3.47 -16.23 -5.38
CA ASP A 327 -3.93 -15.58 -6.62
C ASP A 327 -3.59 -14.09 -6.69
N TYR A 328 -2.87 -13.56 -5.69
CA TYR A 328 -2.54 -12.13 -5.57
C TYR A 328 -3.78 -11.22 -5.50
N SER A 329 -4.91 -11.73 -4.99
CA SER A 329 -6.15 -10.96 -4.86
C SER A 329 -6.49 -10.73 -3.39
N PRO A 330 -7.03 -9.55 -3.02
CA PRO A 330 -7.42 -9.27 -1.65
C PRO A 330 -8.64 -10.10 -1.21
N ILE A 331 -8.74 -10.31 0.10
CA ILE A 331 -9.88 -10.95 0.75
C ILE A 331 -10.59 -9.89 1.58
N ILE A 332 -11.82 -9.56 1.19
CA ILE A 332 -12.71 -8.65 1.93
C ILE A 332 -14.02 -9.40 2.14
N SER A 333 -14.25 -9.90 3.33
CA SER A 333 -15.42 -10.73 3.62
C SER A 333 -15.77 -10.76 5.10
N MET A 334 -17.02 -11.10 5.39
CA MET A 334 -17.38 -11.72 6.65
C MET A 334 -16.85 -13.16 6.67
N VAL A 335 -16.50 -13.66 7.84
CA VAL A 335 -16.07 -15.05 8.02
C VAL A 335 -17.27 -15.89 8.43
N ASP A 336 -17.63 -16.88 7.61
CA ASP A 336 -18.87 -17.66 7.81
C ASP A 336 -18.90 -18.46 9.13
N ASP A 337 -17.73 -18.89 9.61
CA ASP A 337 -17.61 -19.69 10.84
C ASP A 337 -17.73 -18.86 12.13
N VAL A 338 -17.65 -17.51 12.05
CA VAL A 338 -17.66 -16.63 13.23
C VAL A 338 -18.48 -15.38 12.95
N ASP A 339 -19.71 -15.36 13.43
CA ASP A 339 -20.61 -14.23 13.26
C ASP A 339 -20.03 -12.94 13.87
N GLY A 340 -20.07 -11.86 13.11
CA GLY A 340 -19.53 -10.56 13.51
C GLY A 340 -18.01 -10.41 13.33
N PHE A 341 -17.32 -11.39 12.73
CA PHE A 341 -15.90 -11.24 12.39
C PHE A 341 -15.72 -10.98 10.89
N TYR A 342 -15.04 -9.89 10.56
CA TYR A 342 -14.75 -9.43 9.19
C TYR A 342 -13.26 -9.33 8.97
N ILE A 343 -12.84 -9.64 7.75
CA ILE A 343 -11.43 -9.53 7.33
C ILE A 343 -11.28 -8.62 6.12
N ASN A 344 -10.20 -7.86 6.12
CA ASN A 344 -9.74 -7.04 5.02
C ASN A 344 -8.22 -7.22 4.92
N CYS A 345 -7.77 -8.12 4.07
CA CYS A 345 -6.39 -8.58 3.98
C CYS A 345 -6.04 -9.10 2.59
N GLY A 346 -4.81 -9.61 2.41
CA GLY A 346 -4.37 -10.22 1.16
C GLY A 346 -4.04 -9.20 0.07
N TRP A 347 -3.75 -7.97 0.42
CA TRP A 347 -3.45 -6.91 -0.53
C TRP A 347 -2.08 -7.05 -1.18
N GLY A 348 -1.18 -7.81 -0.55
CA GLY A 348 0.11 -8.13 -1.11
C GLY A 348 0.94 -6.88 -1.43
N THR A 349 1.29 -6.75 -2.71
CA THR A 349 2.07 -5.62 -3.23
C THR A 349 1.19 -4.56 -3.94
N TRP A 350 -0.11 -4.63 -3.75
CA TRP A 350 -1.09 -3.74 -4.39
C TRP A 350 -1.44 -2.50 -3.59
#